data_2cb5f1ebd57ff57d86d95ffa3868dc5b
#
_entry.id   2cb5f1ebd57ff57d86d95ffa3868dc5b
#
_cell.length_a   1.000
_cell.length_b   1.000
_cell.length_c   1.000
_cell.angle_alpha   90.00
_cell.angle_beta   90.00
_cell.angle_gamma   90.00
#
_symmetry.space_group_name_H-M   'P 1'
#
loop_
_entity.id
_entity.type
_entity.pdbx_description
1 polymer ?
#
loop_
_entity_poly.entity_id
_entity_poly.type
_entity_poly.pdbx_seq_one_letter_code
_entity_poly.pdbx_strand_id
1 'polypeptide(L)'
;GGGGDPERTAKRLSSPLGKILRLDVSKSCGKKRYCVPSVNQYRTSKSKTKRLVFASGVRNPWRISVDSATGNLWVADVGQDAYEEVNVVSTGARGVNFGWSCKEGNAGFNSSQCAGLAGYVAPVTTLCHTEAVSGCTPPFVGESIIGGDVYRGRTAPTLGDRCRGQPPK
;
A
#
# COMPACT_ATOMS: atom_id res chain seq x y z
N GLY A 1 -10.62 0.74 -5.04
CA GLY A 1 -10.44 1.33 -6.28
C GLY A 1 -10.10 0.43 -7.47
N GLY A 2 -10.66 -0.81 -7.59
CA GLY A 2 -10.46 -1.65 -8.79
C GLY A 2 -11.11 -1.07 -10.05
N GLY A 3 -10.98 -1.79 -11.19
CA GLY A 3 -11.59 -1.44 -12.47
C GLY A 3 -11.12 -0.10 -13.04
N GLY A 4 -9.83 0.24 -12.93
CA GLY A 4 -9.28 1.49 -13.44
C GLY A 4 -9.64 2.74 -12.63
N ASP A 5 -10.42 2.61 -11.55
CA ASP A 5 -10.85 3.69 -10.64
C ASP A 5 -11.52 4.91 -11.34
N PRO A 6 -12.56 4.71 -12.17
CA PRO A 6 -13.18 5.78 -12.96
C PRO A 6 -13.72 6.90 -12.09
N GLU A 7 -14.13 6.60 -10.86
CA GLU A 7 -14.67 7.57 -9.90
C GLU A 7 -13.60 8.25 -9.03
N ARG A 8 -12.33 7.99 -9.27
CA ARG A 8 -11.20 8.58 -8.54
C ARG A 8 -11.26 8.34 -7.02
N THR A 9 -11.78 7.19 -6.61
CA THR A 9 -11.97 6.88 -5.19
C THR A 9 -10.65 6.70 -4.47
N ALA A 10 -9.64 6.12 -5.11
CA ALA A 10 -8.31 5.94 -4.53
C ALA A 10 -7.65 7.28 -4.15
N LYS A 11 -7.90 8.34 -4.91
CA LYS A 11 -7.40 9.69 -4.65
C LYS A 11 -8.26 10.47 -3.65
N ARG A 12 -9.58 10.27 -3.68
CA ARG A 12 -10.54 11.03 -2.86
C ARG A 12 -10.51 10.59 -1.41
N LEU A 13 -9.86 11.36 -0.53
CA LEU A 13 -9.64 11.00 0.90
C LEU A 13 -10.94 10.89 1.73
N SER A 14 -12.08 11.35 1.23
CA SER A 14 -13.39 11.17 1.88
C SER A 14 -14.02 9.80 1.58
N SER A 15 -13.47 9.04 0.62
CA SER A 15 -13.86 7.65 0.31
C SER A 15 -12.97 6.67 1.08
N PRO A 16 -13.50 5.58 1.63
CA PRO A 16 -12.68 4.50 2.21
C PRO A 16 -12.04 3.60 1.15
N LEU A 17 -12.53 3.65 -0.10
CA LEU A 17 -12.03 2.84 -1.21
C LEU A 17 -10.63 3.32 -1.64
N GLY A 18 -9.74 2.38 -1.92
CA GLY A 18 -8.35 2.66 -2.27
C GLY A 18 -7.53 3.24 -1.10
N LYS A 19 -7.83 2.83 0.13
CA LYS A 19 -7.20 3.31 1.37
C LYS A 19 -6.80 2.18 2.30
N ILE A 20 -5.73 2.41 3.04
CA ILE A 20 -5.46 1.71 4.30
C ILE A 20 -5.95 2.62 5.43
N LEU A 21 -6.78 2.09 6.30
CA LEU A 21 -7.33 2.82 7.44
C LEU A 21 -6.64 2.38 8.73
N ARG A 22 -6.40 3.35 9.64
CA ARG A 22 -5.84 3.07 10.95
C ARG A 22 -6.79 3.56 12.05
N LEU A 23 -7.19 2.61 12.91
CA LEU A 23 -8.09 2.81 14.03
C LEU A 23 -7.42 2.37 15.33
N ASP A 24 -7.71 3.04 16.43
CA ASP A 24 -7.36 2.60 17.78
C ASP A 24 -8.57 1.87 18.38
N VAL A 25 -8.46 0.56 18.47
CA VAL A 25 -9.51 -0.32 19.02
C VAL A 25 -9.31 -0.68 20.49
N SER A 26 -8.26 -0.15 21.12
CA SER A 26 -7.99 -0.38 22.56
C SER A 26 -8.99 0.33 23.47
N LYS A 27 -9.71 1.32 22.95
CA LYS A 27 -10.68 2.14 23.69
C LYS A 27 -11.82 2.59 22.80
N SER A 28 -12.90 3.04 23.43
CA SER A 28 -14.07 3.62 22.76
C SER A 28 -14.04 5.14 22.80
N CYS A 29 -14.51 5.80 21.74
CA CYS A 29 -14.66 7.25 21.67
C CYS A 29 -16.11 7.64 21.36
N GLY A 30 -16.81 8.12 22.41
CA GLY A 30 -18.24 8.39 22.35
C GLY A 30 -19.02 7.10 22.08
N LYS A 31 -19.90 7.13 21.05
CA LYS A 31 -20.70 5.95 20.66
C LYS A 31 -19.95 4.94 19.77
N LYS A 32 -18.66 5.18 19.44
CA LYS A 32 -17.88 4.31 18.57
C LYS A 32 -17.01 3.37 19.39
N ARG A 33 -16.89 2.12 18.95
CA ARG A 33 -16.00 1.11 19.54
C ARG A 33 -14.53 1.27 19.13
N TYR A 34 -14.16 2.46 18.65
CA TYR A 34 -12.79 2.81 18.26
C TYR A 34 -12.56 4.30 18.38
N CYS A 35 -11.31 4.68 18.45
CA CYS A 35 -10.87 6.09 18.41
C CYS A 35 -10.06 6.35 17.13
N VAL A 36 -9.95 7.62 16.78
CA VAL A 36 -9.01 8.07 15.75
C VAL A 36 -7.64 8.21 16.41
N PRO A 37 -6.60 7.48 15.99
CA PRO A 37 -5.27 7.61 16.54
C PRO A 37 -4.76 9.06 16.49
N SER A 38 -4.10 9.51 17.56
CA SER A 38 -3.53 10.87 17.63
C SER A 38 -2.47 11.13 16.56
N VAL A 39 -1.81 10.07 16.10
CA VAL A 39 -0.77 10.10 15.07
C VAL A 39 -1.31 10.10 13.64
N ASN A 40 -2.63 9.96 13.43
CA ASN A 40 -3.20 10.03 12.08
C ASN A 40 -3.06 11.44 11.52
N GLN A 41 -2.59 11.54 10.26
CA GLN A 41 -2.33 12.82 9.61
C GLN A 41 -3.55 13.74 9.58
N TYR A 42 -4.71 13.19 9.28
CA TYR A 42 -5.93 13.96 9.07
C TYR A 42 -6.88 13.93 10.28
N ARG A 43 -6.38 13.68 11.50
CA ARG A 43 -7.20 13.45 12.70
C ARG A 43 -8.20 14.58 13.01
N THR A 44 -7.88 15.81 12.61
CA THR A 44 -8.71 17.01 12.85
C THR A 44 -9.70 17.29 11.70
N SER A 45 -9.69 16.49 10.64
CA SER A 45 -10.59 16.68 9.50
C SER A 45 -12.07 16.57 9.91
N LYS A 46 -12.93 17.36 9.29
CA LYS A 46 -14.41 17.24 9.43
C LYS A 46 -14.92 15.94 8.81
N SER A 47 -14.26 15.37 7.79
CA SER A 47 -14.62 14.10 7.18
C SER A 47 -14.31 12.92 8.11
N LYS A 48 -15.33 12.13 8.43
CA LYS A 48 -15.22 10.93 9.29
C LYS A 48 -14.25 9.90 8.70
N THR A 49 -14.31 9.67 7.40
CA THR A 49 -13.43 8.74 6.69
C THR A 49 -12.00 9.27 6.63
N LYS A 50 -11.81 10.52 6.21
CA LYS A 50 -10.48 11.11 6.06
C LYS A 50 -9.65 11.02 7.33
N ARG A 51 -10.26 11.18 8.52
CA ARG A 51 -9.57 11.06 9.81
C ARG A 51 -8.93 9.68 10.05
N LEU A 52 -9.45 8.64 9.42
CA LEU A 52 -8.99 7.27 9.58
C LEU A 52 -7.92 6.87 8.55
N VAL A 53 -7.73 7.66 7.49
CA VAL A 53 -6.79 7.34 6.43
C VAL A 53 -5.36 7.32 6.98
N PHE A 54 -4.69 6.18 6.80
CA PHE A 54 -3.28 5.97 7.08
C PHE A 54 -2.45 6.07 5.81
N ALA A 55 -2.85 5.36 4.74
CA ALA A 55 -2.28 5.46 3.42
C ALA A 55 -3.38 5.47 2.35
N SER A 56 -3.08 5.98 1.18
CA SER A 56 -4.00 6.11 0.04
C SER A 56 -3.36 5.59 -1.24
N GLY A 57 -4.13 5.55 -2.33
CA GLY A 57 -3.60 5.18 -3.63
C GLY A 57 -3.31 3.69 -3.79
N VAL A 58 -4.03 2.83 -3.08
CA VAL A 58 -4.04 1.38 -3.33
C VAL A 58 -5.20 1.02 -4.25
N ARG A 59 -5.01 -0.01 -5.07
CA ARG A 59 -6.03 -0.52 -5.99
C ARG A 59 -6.91 -1.59 -5.34
N ASN A 60 -6.31 -2.70 -4.97
CA ASN A 60 -6.99 -3.88 -4.42
C ASN A 60 -6.07 -4.59 -3.41
N PRO A 61 -5.81 -3.99 -2.24
CA PRO A 61 -4.94 -4.59 -1.23
C PRO A 61 -5.63 -5.81 -0.63
N TRP A 62 -5.12 -7.00 -0.95
CA TRP A 62 -5.69 -8.27 -0.50
C TRP A 62 -5.36 -8.55 0.95
N ARG A 63 -4.08 -8.53 1.28
CA ARG A 63 -3.61 -8.72 2.65
C ARG A 63 -2.56 -7.71 3.02
N ILE A 64 -2.51 -7.45 4.31
CA ILE A 64 -1.49 -6.63 4.96
C ILE A 64 -0.87 -7.46 6.08
N SER A 65 0.42 -7.28 6.30
CA SER A 65 1.14 -7.86 7.44
C SER A 65 1.98 -6.81 8.13
N VAL A 66 2.25 -7.02 9.42
CA VAL A 66 3.12 -6.13 10.20
C VAL A 66 4.42 -6.86 10.49
N ASP A 67 5.52 -6.29 10.05
CA ASP A 67 6.85 -6.80 10.40
C ASP A 67 7.08 -6.63 11.91
N SER A 68 7.20 -7.73 12.60
CA SER A 68 7.32 -7.75 14.07
C SER A 68 8.59 -7.06 14.60
N ALA A 69 9.64 -6.95 13.78
CA ALA A 69 10.91 -6.33 14.20
C ALA A 69 10.93 -4.81 13.99
N THR A 70 10.26 -4.31 12.96
CA THR A 70 10.29 -2.89 12.59
C THR A 70 8.98 -2.16 12.84
N GLY A 71 7.88 -2.90 12.96
CA GLY A 71 6.52 -2.36 12.99
C GLY A 71 6.03 -1.84 11.64
N ASN A 72 6.79 -2.00 10.56
CA ASN A 72 6.38 -1.56 9.23
C ASN A 72 5.22 -2.41 8.72
N LEU A 73 4.28 -1.75 8.05
CA LEU A 73 3.15 -2.39 7.42
C LEU A 73 3.52 -2.75 5.98
N TRP A 74 3.39 -4.01 5.64
CA TRP A 74 3.55 -4.55 4.30
C TRP A 74 2.17 -4.75 3.66
N VAL A 75 2.02 -4.32 2.42
CA VAL A 75 0.75 -4.32 1.70
C VAL A 75 0.96 -5.00 0.35
N ALA A 76 0.27 -6.11 0.13
CA ALA A 76 0.19 -6.76 -1.17
C ALA A 76 -1.01 -6.18 -1.92
N ASP A 77 -0.75 -5.45 -2.97
CA ASP A 77 -1.75 -4.72 -3.76
C ASP A 77 -1.84 -5.28 -5.17
N VAL A 78 -2.99 -5.88 -5.49
CA VAL A 78 -3.24 -6.50 -6.80
C VAL A 78 -3.38 -5.43 -7.87
N GLY A 79 -2.56 -5.53 -8.90
CA GLY A 79 -2.52 -4.61 -10.02
C GLY A 79 -3.69 -4.72 -10.99
N GLN A 80 -3.71 -3.90 -12.02
CA GLN A 80 -4.79 -3.84 -13.00
C GLN A 80 -4.45 -4.64 -14.26
N ASP A 81 -3.37 -4.28 -14.93
CA ASP A 81 -3.05 -4.75 -16.26
C ASP A 81 -1.62 -5.31 -16.41
N ALA A 82 -0.68 -4.79 -15.62
CA ALA A 82 0.73 -5.05 -15.86
C ALA A 82 1.54 -5.46 -14.63
N TYR A 83 1.27 -4.89 -13.46
CA TYR A 83 2.13 -5.06 -12.29
C TYR A 83 1.35 -5.34 -11.01
N GLU A 84 1.74 -6.39 -10.30
CA GLU A 84 1.45 -6.56 -8.88
C GLU A 84 2.41 -5.73 -8.04
N GLU A 85 1.99 -5.26 -6.87
CA GLU A 85 2.80 -4.40 -6.01
C GLU A 85 2.98 -4.97 -4.61
N VAL A 86 4.21 -4.89 -4.11
CA VAL A 86 4.49 -4.98 -2.67
C VAL A 86 4.86 -3.60 -2.18
N ASN A 87 4.03 -3.06 -1.32
CA ASN A 87 4.21 -1.73 -0.74
C ASN A 87 4.59 -1.83 0.72
N VAL A 88 5.41 -0.90 1.21
CA VAL A 88 5.80 -0.81 2.62
C VAL A 88 5.58 0.59 3.14
N VAL A 89 5.01 0.68 4.34
CA VAL A 89 4.83 1.95 5.02
C VAL A 89 5.22 1.84 6.49
N SER A 90 6.07 2.76 6.94
CA SER A 90 6.41 2.90 8.35
C SER A 90 5.19 3.33 9.17
N THR A 91 5.04 2.79 10.39
CA THR A 91 3.96 3.17 11.30
C THR A 91 3.96 4.66 11.65
N GLY A 92 5.12 5.30 11.60
CA GLY A 92 5.27 6.75 11.80
C GLY A 92 5.02 7.60 10.55
N ALA A 93 4.87 6.99 9.37
CA ALA A 93 4.67 7.71 8.11
C ALA A 93 3.35 8.47 8.09
N ARG A 94 3.34 9.54 7.32
CA ARG A 94 2.16 10.41 7.13
C ARG A 94 1.99 10.76 5.66
N GLY A 95 0.74 10.80 5.20
CA GLY A 95 0.39 11.24 3.85
C GLY A 95 0.88 10.34 2.73
N VAL A 96 1.16 9.09 3.02
CA VAL A 96 1.61 8.11 2.04
C VAL A 96 0.54 7.88 0.99
N ASN A 97 0.98 7.89 -0.26
CA ASN A 97 0.16 7.63 -1.43
C ASN A 97 0.90 6.66 -2.36
N PHE A 98 0.37 5.48 -2.58
CA PHE A 98 0.97 4.45 -3.44
C PHE A 98 0.71 4.66 -4.93
N GLY A 99 -0.05 5.70 -5.30
CA GLY A 99 -0.09 6.21 -6.67
C GLY A 99 -1.28 5.79 -7.52
N TRP A 100 -2.03 4.79 -7.13
CA TRP A 100 -3.19 4.36 -7.89
C TRP A 100 -4.27 5.46 -7.97
N SER A 101 -4.86 5.78 -9.12
CA SER A 101 -4.71 5.14 -10.42
C SER A 101 -3.85 5.96 -11.42
N CYS A 102 -3.03 6.90 -10.91
CA CYS A 102 -2.01 7.54 -11.75
C CYS A 102 -0.89 6.54 -12.13
N LYS A 103 -0.53 5.69 -11.18
CA LYS A 103 0.53 4.69 -11.30
C LYS A 103 -0.02 3.28 -11.14
N GLU A 104 0.64 2.33 -11.81
CA GLU A 104 0.60 0.90 -11.56
C GLU A 104 2.03 0.39 -11.53
N GLY A 105 2.47 -0.12 -10.39
CA GLY A 105 3.88 -0.32 -10.14
C GLY A 105 4.66 0.99 -10.22
N ASN A 106 5.79 0.95 -10.90
CA ASN A 106 6.60 2.13 -11.19
C ASN A 106 6.18 2.83 -12.50
N ALA A 107 5.25 2.24 -13.26
CA ALA A 107 4.80 2.77 -14.54
C ALA A 107 3.65 3.76 -14.41
N GLY A 108 3.43 4.56 -15.44
CA GLY A 108 2.23 5.37 -15.58
C GLY A 108 1.05 4.49 -16.00
N PHE A 109 -0.11 4.65 -15.34
CA PHE A 109 -1.35 3.97 -15.74
C PHE A 109 -2.34 4.97 -16.35
N ASN A 110 -2.78 5.95 -15.58
CA ASN A 110 -3.74 6.94 -16.07
C ASN A 110 -3.22 8.36 -15.79
N SER A 111 -2.63 9.00 -16.80
CA SER A 111 -2.03 10.32 -16.68
C SER A 111 -3.02 11.41 -16.25
N SER A 112 -4.32 11.28 -16.60
CA SER A 112 -5.36 12.21 -16.18
C SER A 112 -5.61 12.20 -14.66
N GLN A 113 -5.16 11.16 -13.98
CA GLN A 113 -5.29 10.98 -12.54
C GLN A 113 -4.06 11.48 -11.75
N CYS A 114 -2.99 11.90 -12.43
CA CYS A 114 -1.72 12.26 -11.79
C CYS A 114 -1.72 13.65 -11.15
N ALA A 115 -2.63 14.53 -11.54
CA ALA A 115 -2.67 15.89 -10.96
C ALA A 115 -2.84 15.82 -9.43
N GLY A 116 -1.91 16.48 -8.69
CA GLY A 116 -1.90 16.51 -7.23
C GLY A 116 -1.50 15.17 -6.57
N LEU A 117 -0.67 14.36 -7.23
CA LEU A 117 -0.06 13.17 -6.65
C LEU A 117 1.01 13.56 -5.63
N ALA A 118 0.57 13.95 -4.43
CA ALA A 118 1.45 14.27 -3.32
C ALA A 118 1.70 13.05 -2.45
N GLY A 119 2.91 12.95 -1.85
CA GLY A 119 3.27 11.87 -0.94
C GLY A 119 3.43 10.51 -1.63
N TYR A 120 3.72 10.49 -2.94
CA TYR A 120 3.92 9.25 -3.67
C TYR A 120 5.11 8.47 -3.10
N VAL A 121 4.87 7.19 -2.84
CA VAL A 121 5.88 6.22 -2.43
C VAL A 121 5.79 5.06 -3.40
N ALA A 122 6.89 4.79 -4.08
CA ALA A 122 6.99 3.67 -5.01
C ALA A 122 6.92 2.33 -4.26
N PRO A 123 6.41 1.26 -4.89
CA PRO A 123 6.48 -0.08 -4.33
C PRO A 123 7.93 -0.51 -4.09
N VAL A 124 8.16 -1.32 -3.08
CA VAL A 124 9.49 -1.88 -2.80
C VAL A 124 9.87 -2.98 -3.79
N THR A 125 8.87 -3.63 -4.37
CA THR A 125 9.03 -4.55 -5.48
C THR A 125 7.72 -4.66 -6.27
N THR A 126 7.85 -5.05 -7.52
CA THR A 126 6.74 -5.36 -8.41
C THR A 126 6.93 -6.74 -9.02
N LEU A 127 5.82 -7.42 -9.30
CA LEU A 127 5.80 -8.62 -10.13
C LEU A 127 5.02 -8.28 -11.40
N CYS A 128 5.47 -8.77 -12.53
CA CYS A 128 4.77 -8.52 -13.79
C CYS A 128 3.69 -9.58 -14.04
N HIS A 129 2.58 -9.19 -14.65
CA HIS A 129 1.54 -10.14 -15.03
C HIS A 129 2.05 -11.11 -16.11
N THR A 130 2.86 -10.63 -17.04
CA THR A 130 3.47 -11.45 -18.10
C THR A 130 4.91 -11.01 -18.39
N GLU A 131 5.70 -11.88 -19.02
CA GLU A 131 7.05 -11.55 -19.49
C GLU A 131 7.08 -10.48 -20.58
N ALA A 132 5.94 -10.25 -21.25
CA ALA A 132 5.81 -9.23 -22.28
C ALA A 132 5.79 -7.79 -21.73
N VAL A 133 5.61 -7.61 -20.42
CA VAL A 133 5.65 -6.29 -19.80
C VAL A 133 7.09 -5.78 -19.82
N SER A 134 7.29 -4.60 -20.40
CA SER A 134 8.63 -3.99 -20.50
C SER A 134 9.29 -3.80 -19.14
N GLY A 135 10.52 -4.28 -19.01
CA GLY A 135 11.29 -4.21 -17.76
C GLY A 135 11.04 -5.37 -16.78
N CYS A 136 10.25 -6.35 -17.19
CA CYS A 136 10.08 -7.59 -16.44
C CYS A 136 11.27 -8.52 -16.62
N THR A 137 11.72 -9.08 -15.51
CA THR A 137 12.77 -10.11 -15.51
C THR A 137 12.23 -11.35 -14.80
N PRO A 138 12.17 -12.51 -15.46
CA PRO A 138 11.87 -13.76 -14.76
C PRO A 138 12.83 -13.94 -13.56
N PRO A 139 12.40 -14.57 -12.43
CA PRO A 139 11.20 -15.40 -12.26
C PRO A 139 9.99 -14.67 -11.63
N PHE A 140 9.96 -13.34 -11.63
CA PHE A 140 8.93 -12.57 -10.92
C PHE A 140 7.73 -12.24 -11.82
N VAL A 141 7.09 -13.29 -12.32
CA VAL A 141 5.85 -13.18 -13.10
C VAL A 141 4.71 -13.83 -12.33
N GLY A 142 3.57 -13.17 -12.27
CA GLY A 142 2.38 -13.68 -11.60
C GLY A 142 1.21 -12.74 -11.74
N GLU A 143 0.02 -13.29 -11.93
CA GLU A 143 -1.20 -12.55 -12.21
C GLU A 143 -1.90 -11.98 -10.97
N SER A 144 -1.43 -12.33 -9.77
CA SER A 144 -2.00 -11.80 -8.52
C SER A 144 -1.07 -12.01 -7.34
N ILE A 145 -0.89 -10.96 -6.52
CA ILE A 145 -0.26 -11.04 -5.23
C ILE A 145 -1.32 -11.05 -4.12
N ILE A 146 -1.34 -12.12 -3.30
CA ILE A 146 -2.34 -12.25 -2.25
C ILE A 146 -1.82 -11.71 -0.91
N GLY A 147 -0.54 -11.89 -0.60
CA GLY A 147 0.05 -11.47 0.65
C GLY A 147 1.32 -12.23 0.98
N GLY A 148 1.85 -11.95 2.15
CA GLY A 148 3.04 -12.59 2.70
C GLY A 148 3.41 -11.96 4.02
N ASP A 149 4.42 -12.55 4.68
CA ASP A 149 4.97 -12.05 5.92
C ASP A 149 6.49 -11.91 5.82
N VAL A 150 7.06 -10.99 6.59
CA VAL A 150 8.51 -10.86 6.70
C VAL A 150 9.05 -11.99 7.56
N TYR A 151 9.84 -12.88 6.96
CA TYR A 151 10.47 -13.96 7.68
C TYR A 151 11.53 -13.43 8.67
N ARG A 152 11.38 -13.74 9.95
CA ARG A 152 12.31 -13.39 11.04
C ARG A 152 12.82 -14.62 11.80
N GLY A 153 12.52 -15.81 11.27
CA GLY A 153 12.98 -17.07 11.86
C GLY A 153 14.48 -17.29 11.70
N ARG A 154 15.03 -18.17 12.54
CA ARG A 154 16.45 -18.55 12.54
C ARG A 154 16.70 -19.88 11.83
N THR A 155 15.68 -20.67 11.57
CA THR A 155 15.79 -22.01 11.01
C THR A 155 16.10 -22.05 9.51
N ALA A 156 15.90 -20.94 8.79
CA ALA A 156 16.23 -20.78 7.39
C ALA A 156 16.92 -19.41 7.17
N PRO A 157 18.15 -19.23 7.64
CA PRO A 157 18.86 -17.94 7.58
C PRO A 157 19.02 -17.42 6.13
N THR A 158 19.16 -18.31 5.16
CA THR A 158 19.25 -17.96 3.74
C THR A 158 17.97 -17.29 3.17
N LEU A 159 16.81 -17.55 3.76
CA LEU A 159 15.57 -16.83 3.43
C LEU A 159 15.59 -15.40 4.00
N GLY A 160 16.11 -15.21 5.21
CA GLY A 160 16.28 -13.90 5.82
C GLY A 160 17.19 -12.97 5.01
N ASP A 161 18.23 -13.49 4.42
CA ASP A 161 19.19 -12.73 3.60
C ASP A 161 18.59 -12.35 2.22
N ARG A 162 17.73 -13.19 1.66
CA ARG A 162 16.99 -12.87 0.41
C ARG A 162 15.94 -11.77 0.59
N CYS A 163 15.41 -11.63 1.80
CA CYS A 163 14.43 -10.59 2.14
C CYS A 163 15.08 -9.27 2.59
N ARG A 164 16.39 -9.26 2.85
CA ARG A 164 17.17 -8.03 3.03
C ARG A 164 17.56 -7.54 1.64
N GLY A 165 16.72 -6.68 1.06
CA GLY A 165 17.13 -5.94 -0.13
C GLY A 165 18.52 -5.35 0.13
N GLN A 166 19.49 -5.61 -0.73
CA GLN A 166 20.78 -4.94 -0.66
C GLN A 166 20.51 -3.43 -0.69
N PRO A 167 21.16 -2.65 0.19
CA PRO A 167 21.09 -1.20 0.06
C PRO A 167 21.62 -0.83 -1.33
N PRO A 168 21.08 0.19 -1.98
CA PRO A 168 21.62 0.67 -3.24
C PRO A 168 23.10 1.04 -3.03
N LYS A 169 23.94 0.52 -3.91
CA LYS A 169 25.35 0.92 -4.01
C LYS A 169 25.44 2.35 -4.49
#